data_09877fa47e495216fe594d368b636a5b
#
_entry.id   09877fa47e495216fe594d368b636a5b
#
_cell.length_a   1.000
_cell.length_b   1.000
_cell.length_c   1.000
_cell.angle_alpha   90.00
_cell.angle_beta   90.00
_cell.angle_gamma   90.00
#
_symmetry.space_group_name_H-M   'P 1'
#
loop_
_entity.id
_entity.type
_entity.pdbx_description
1 polymer ?
#
loop_
_entity_poly.entity_id
_entity_poly.type
_entity_poly.pdbx_seq_one_letter_code
_entity_poly.pdbx_strand_id
1 'polypeptide(L)'
;MKVNFLKTDIHQYVIFPAPEDESLYFVLDVDSAEELEKKTPVLHNDKLVLVDKQPTPAHEWNGKEWIISPEKQTALLAEQKESLIAQLANKTDTLKAGLLVGYPQTEIDSFYRQEKEALAWQADHNAETPMLKQIALLRGVPFEILVQKVIEKSEMFAMVIGAIIGQRQQLEDRILTATKPEELETIKNEVETWQLPNPNLS
;
A
#
# COMPACT_ATOMS: atom_id res chain seq x y z
N MET A 1 -26.53 41.18 0.10
CA MET A 1 -26.95 41.16 1.52
C MET A 1 -25.73 41.24 2.42
N LYS A 2 -25.82 41.93 3.57
CA LYS A 2 -24.70 41.95 4.54
C LYS A 2 -24.68 40.69 5.37
N VAL A 3 -23.51 40.07 5.48
CA VAL A 3 -23.25 38.88 6.31
C VAL A 3 -22.14 39.21 7.29
N ASN A 4 -22.36 38.94 8.58
CA ASN A 4 -21.45 39.26 9.65
C ASN A 4 -20.79 37.94 10.11
N PHE A 5 -19.52 37.73 9.79
CA PHE A 5 -18.73 36.56 10.15
C PHE A 5 -17.99 36.82 11.46
N LEU A 6 -18.11 35.93 12.45
CA LEU A 6 -17.48 36.08 13.75
C LEU A 6 -15.94 36.00 13.63
N LYS A 7 -15.23 36.99 14.18
CA LYS A 7 -13.76 37.03 14.07
C LYS A 7 -13.04 35.88 14.79
N THR A 8 -13.66 35.35 15.84
CA THR A 8 -13.12 34.22 16.58
C THR A 8 -13.39 32.86 15.93
N ASP A 9 -14.43 32.81 15.05
CA ASP A 9 -14.76 31.64 14.25
C ASP A 9 -15.47 32.08 12.97
N ILE A 10 -14.68 32.22 11.89
CA ILE A 10 -15.16 32.72 10.61
C ILE A 10 -16.19 31.81 9.91
N HIS A 11 -16.42 30.60 10.40
CA HIS A 11 -17.47 29.72 9.89
C HIS A 11 -18.84 29.99 10.51
N GLN A 12 -18.87 30.77 11.61
CA GLN A 12 -20.10 31.24 12.22
C GLN A 12 -20.45 32.62 11.68
N TYR A 13 -21.67 32.79 11.20
CA TYR A 13 -22.14 34.08 10.67
C TYR A 13 -23.58 34.36 11.04
N VAL A 14 -23.92 35.68 11.02
CA VAL A 14 -25.25 36.18 11.26
C VAL A 14 -25.64 37.09 10.09
N ILE A 15 -26.85 36.89 9.55
CA ILE A 15 -27.42 37.74 8.49
C ILE A 15 -28.37 38.77 9.11
N PHE A 16 -29.29 38.31 9.97
CA PHE A 16 -30.28 39.16 10.61
C PHE A 16 -30.73 38.51 11.96
N PRO A 17 -30.95 39.32 13.03
CA PRO A 17 -30.68 40.76 13.11
C PRO A 17 -29.19 41.11 13.04
N ALA A 18 -28.83 42.35 12.67
CA ALA A 18 -27.43 42.81 12.75
C ALA A 18 -26.92 42.69 14.19
N PRO A 19 -25.66 42.26 14.41
CA PRO A 19 -25.11 42.14 15.75
C PRO A 19 -24.99 43.53 16.41
N GLU A 20 -25.18 43.58 17.75
CA GLU A 20 -25.07 44.86 18.51
C GLU A 20 -23.63 45.40 18.50
N ASP A 21 -22.63 44.54 18.51
CA ASP A 21 -21.21 44.93 18.43
C ASP A 21 -20.60 44.38 17.14
N GLU A 22 -20.61 45.24 16.10
CA GLU A 22 -20.01 44.92 14.80
C GLU A 22 -18.47 44.80 14.86
N SER A 23 -17.81 45.27 15.91
CA SER A 23 -16.35 45.18 16.04
C SER A 23 -15.84 43.74 16.13
N LEU A 24 -16.68 42.82 16.55
CA LEU A 24 -16.40 41.37 16.70
C LEU A 24 -16.54 40.61 15.37
N TYR A 25 -16.96 41.26 14.30
CA TYR A 25 -17.29 40.59 13.03
C TYR A 25 -16.50 41.16 11.86
N PHE A 26 -16.28 40.32 10.87
CA PHE A 26 -15.99 40.74 9.51
C PHE A 26 -17.32 40.91 8.75
N VAL A 27 -17.55 42.03 8.13
CA VAL A 27 -18.77 42.31 7.36
C VAL A 27 -18.48 42.15 5.88
N LEU A 28 -19.18 41.27 5.21
CA LEU A 28 -19.09 41.08 3.76
C LEU A 28 -20.46 41.34 3.10
N ASP A 29 -20.43 41.95 1.92
CA ASP A 29 -21.58 41.99 1.04
C ASP A 29 -21.58 40.73 0.16
N VAL A 30 -22.64 39.94 0.28
CA VAL A 30 -22.82 38.67 -0.42
C VAL A 30 -24.04 38.78 -1.33
N ASP A 31 -23.93 38.29 -2.56
CA ASP A 31 -24.98 38.46 -3.56
C ASP A 31 -26.23 37.65 -3.20
N SER A 32 -26.10 36.44 -2.73
CA SER A 32 -27.22 35.58 -2.37
C SER A 32 -26.86 34.58 -1.21
N ALA A 33 -27.87 33.97 -0.61
CA ALA A 33 -27.70 32.92 0.35
C ALA A 33 -27.07 31.66 -0.29
N GLU A 34 -27.32 31.38 -1.55
CA GLU A 34 -26.73 30.29 -2.30
C GLU A 34 -25.20 30.42 -2.42
N GLU A 35 -24.68 31.63 -2.42
CA GLU A 35 -23.23 31.87 -2.44
C GLU A 35 -22.58 31.38 -1.17
N LEU A 36 -23.20 31.53 0.00
CA LEU A 36 -22.72 31.03 1.28
C LEU A 36 -22.70 29.48 1.34
N GLU A 37 -23.61 28.84 0.59
CA GLU A 37 -23.63 27.38 0.51
C GLU A 37 -22.54 26.81 -0.39
N LYS A 38 -22.16 27.56 -1.44
CA LYS A 38 -21.18 27.13 -2.46
C LYS A 38 -19.74 27.49 -2.10
N LYS A 39 -19.58 28.57 -1.31
CA LYS A 39 -18.26 29.10 -0.95
C LYS A 39 -17.91 28.84 0.52
N THR A 40 -16.64 29.01 0.83
CA THR A 40 -16.11 28.95 2.21
C THR A 40 -15.42 30.25 2.56
N PRO A 41 -15.62 30.79 3.79
CA PRO A 41 -14.87 31.94 4.25
C PRO A 41 -13.41 31.56 4.54
N VAL A 42 -12.48 32.41 4.09
CA VAL A 42 -11.04 32.27 4.34
C VAL A 42 -10.48 33.61 4.76
N LEU A 43 -9.66 33.62 5.81
CA LEU A 43 -8.92 34.79 6.26
C LEU A 43 -7.55 34.81 5.57
N HIS A 44 -7.28 35.86 4.80
CA HIS A 44 -5.99 36.08 4.15
C HIS A 44 -5.55 37.53 4.32
N ASN A 45 -4.36 37.75 4.92
CA ASN A 45 -3.83 39.10 5.21
C ASN A 45 -4.84 39.98 5.95
N ASP A 46 -5.45 39.46 7.01
CA ASP A 46 -6.47 40.11 7.84
C ASP A 46 -7.76 40.52 7.11
N LYS A 47 -7.96 40.03 5.89
CA LYS A 47 -9.19 40.20 5.13
C LYS A 47 -9.94 38.89 4.98
N LEU A 48 -11.23 38.91 5.28
CA LEU A 48 -12.11 37.77 5.01
C LEU A 48 -12.58 37.83 3.55
N VAL A 49 -12.45 36.69 2.87
CA VAL A 49 -12.94 36.50 1.49
C VAL A 49 -13.74 35.20 1.41
N LEU A 50 -14.74 35.19 0.52
CA LEU A 50 -15.48 33.97 0.17
C LEU A 50 -14.87 33.38 -1.10
N VAL A 51 -14.41 32.15 -0.99
CA VAL A 51 -13.76 31.43 -2.10
C VAL A 51 -14.46 30.09 -2.33
N ASP A 52 -14.22 29.45 -3.45
CA ASP A 52 -14.74 28.11 -3.72
C ASP A 52 -14.33 27.15 -2.59
N LYS A 53 -15.13 26.11 -2.36
CA LYS A 53 -14.86 25.16 -1.27
C LYS A 53 -13.49 24.52 -1.45
N GLN A 54 -12.82 24.30 -0.31
CA GLN A 54 -11.54 23.62 -0.25
C GLN A 54 -11.65 22.23 -0.91
N PRO A 55 -10.83 21.93 -1.94
CA PRO A 55 -10.93 20.65 -2.65
C PRO A 55 -10.65 19.43 -1.79
N THR A 56 -9.63 19.52 -0.92
CA THR A 56 -9.28 18.49 0.07
C THR A 56 -8.68 19.14 1.32
N PRO A 57 -8.62 18.46 2.48
CA PRO A 57 -7.99 19.00 3.68
C PRO A 57 -6.50 19.37 3.52
N ALA A 58 -5.83 18.84 2.50
CA ALA A 58 -4.44 19.15 2.22
C ALA A 58 -4.23 20.52 1.55
N HIS A 59 -5.28 21.09 0.91
CA HIS A 59 -5.17 22.38 0.24
C HIS A 59 -5.16 23.54 1.23
N GLU A 60 -4.41 24.56 0.90
CA GLU A 60 -4.31 25.84 1.60
C GLU A 60 -4.59 26.98 0.61
N TRP A 61 -5.23 28.05 1.10
CA TRP A 61 -5.51 29.22 0.28
C TRP A 61 -4.29 30.16 0.26
N ASN A 62 -3.72 30.40 -0.93
CA ASN A 62 -2.53 31.26 -1.07
C ASN A 62 -2.86 32.75 -1.30
N GLY A 63 -4.15 33.11 -1.25
CA GLY A 63 -4.65 34.45 -1.57
C GLY A 63 -5.25 34.59 -2.96
N LYS A 64 -5.07 33.59 -3.83
CA LYS A 64 -5.57 33.56 -5.20
C LYS A 64 -6.29 32.25 -5.54
N GLU A 65 -5.72 31.14 -5.09
CA GLU A 65 -6.20 29.80 -5.41
C GLU A 65 -5.84 28.80 -4.29
N TRP A 66 -6.52 27.65 -4.28
CA TRP A 66 -6.20 26.53 -3.41
C TRP A 66 -4.98 25.80 -3.94
N ILE A 67 -3.93 25.73 -3.13
CA ILE A 67 -2.69 25.00 -3.43
C ILE A 67 -2.39 23.97 -2.34
N ILE A 68 -1.61 22.95 -2.67
CA ILE A 68 -0.97 22.10 -1.69
C ILE A 68 0.48 22.59 -1.58
N SER A 69 0.90 22.99 -0.38
CA SER A 69 2.28 23.47 -0.18
C SER A 69 3.31 22.38 -0.53
N PRO A 70 4.52 22.72 -0.97
CA PRO A 70 5.57 21.75 -1.32
C PRO A 70 5.87 20.79 -0.16
N GLU A 71 5.83 21.28 1.08
CA GLU A 71 6.03 20.48 2.28
C GLU A 71 4.93 19.43 2.45
N LYS A 72 3.67 19.82 2.26
CA LYS A 72 2.52 18.89 2.31
C LYS A 72 2.54 17.91 1.15
N GLN A 73 2.92 18.35 -0.06
CA GLN A 73 3.08 17.44 -1.19
C GLN A 73 4.12 16.36 -0.90
N THR A 74 5.26 16.77 -0.33
CA THR A 74 6.33 15.82 0.07
C THR A 74 5.85 14.84 1.13
N ALA A 75 5.13 15.33 2.15
CA ALA A 75 4.58 14.48 3.21
C ALA A 75 3.55 13.48 2.68
N LEU A 76 2.62 13.93 1.82
CA LEU A 76 1.63 13.07 1.18
C LEU A 76 2.28 11.99 0.30
N LEU A 77 3.31 12.36 -0.45
CA LEU A 77 4.04 11.40 -1.28
C LEU A 77 4.76 10.35 -0.41
N ALA A 78 5.35 10.76 0.72
CA ALA A 78 5.98 9.84 1.65
C ALA A 78 4.98 8.85 2.26
N GLU A 79 3.82 9.33 2.71
CA GLU A 79 2.73 8.49 3.24
C GLU A 79 2.22 7.49 2.19
N GLN A 80 2.05 7.93 0.94
CA GLN A 80 1.65 7.07 -0.16
C GLN A 80 2.69 5.96 -0.43
N LYS A 81 3.98 6.29 -0.39
CA LYS A 81 5.06 5.31 -0.52
C LYS A 81 5.02 4.25 0.58
N GLU A 82 4.92 4.67 1.84
CA GLU A 82 4.83 3.75 2.98
C GLU A 82 3.62 2.82 2.86
N SER A 83 2.46 3.37 2.52
CA SER A 83 1.25 2.60 2.29
C SER A 83 1.42 1.57 1.18
N LEU A 84 2.04 1.95 0.05
CA LEU A 84 2.25 1.06 -1.08
C LEU A 84 3.29 -0.03 -0.80
N ILE A 85 4.35 0.27 -0.02
CA ILE A 85 5.31 -0.73 0.46
C ILE A 85 4.61 -1.78 1.33
N ALA A 86 3.71 -1.36 2.22
CA ALA A 86 2.93 -2.28 3.03
C ALA A 86 1.99 -3.17 2.19
N GLN A 87 1.35 -2.60 1.17
CA GLN A 87 0.53 -3.36 0.21
C GLN A 87 1.37 -4.38 -0.58
N LEU A 88 2.57 -3.98 -1.02
CA LEU A 88 3.51 -4.84 -1.73
C LEU A 88 3.96 -6.03 -0.84
N ALA A 89 4.25 -5.80 0.43
CA ALA A 89 4.58 -6.85 1.38
C ALA A 89 3.42 -7.84 1.56
N ASN A 90 2.20 -7.35 1.79
CA ASN A 90 1.00 -8.18 1.91
C ASN A 90 0.72 -9.00 0.64
N LYS A 91 0.92 -8.40 -0.54
CA LYS A 91 0.79 -9.11 -1.82
C LYS A 91 1.80 -10.24 -1.94
N THR A 92 3.06 -9.97 -1.58
CA THR A 92 4.14 -10.97 -1.58
C THR A 92 3.80 -12.16 -0.69
N ASP A 93 3.32 -11.91 0.54
CA ASP A 93 2.91 -12.96 1.46
C ASP A 93 1.72 -13.77 0.94
N THR A 94 0.75 -13.10 0.31
CA THR A 94 -0.40 -13.76 -0.34
C THR A 94 0.06 -14.68 -1.47
N LEU A 95 0.97 -14.24 -2.32
CA LEU A 95 1.51 -15.05 -3.41
C LEU A 95 2.26 -16.28 -2.87
N LYS A 96 3.11 -16.11 -1.85
CA LYS A 96 3.78 -17.22 -1.17
C LYS A 96 2.78 -18.18 -0.56
N ALA A 97 1.76 -17.68 0.15
CA ALA A 97 0.73 -18.53 0.75
C ALA A 97 -0.01 -19.36 -0.30
N GLY A 98 -0.25 -18.79 -1.49
CA GLY A 98 -0.85 -19.49 -2.62
C GLY A 98 -0.06 -20.72 -3.07
N LEU A 99 1.28 -20.69 -2.98
CA LEU A 99 2.14 -21.84 -3.32
C LEU A 99 2.02 -23.00 -2.32
N LEU A 100 1.57 -22.71 -1.12
CA LEU A 100 1.50 -23.66 -0.01
C LEU A 100 0.08 -24.23 0.20
N VAL A 101 -0.87 -23.82 -0.64
CA VAL A 101 -2.26 -24.29 -0.56
C VAL A 101 -2.30 -25.81 -0.74
N GLY A 102 -2.98 -26.48 0.18
CA GLY A 102 -3.12 -27.93 0.18
C GLY A 102 -2.06 -28.70 0.98
N TYR A 103 -1.02 -28.03 1.47
CA TYR A 103 -0.04 -28.65 2.37
C TYR A 103 -0.38 -28.38 3.83
N PRO A 104 -0.46 -29.44 4.68
CA PRO A 104 -0.56 -29.24 6.13
C PRO A 104 0.67 -28.53 6.70
N GLN A 105 0.50 -27.74 7.77
CA GLN A 105 1.60 -26.98 8.38
C GLN A 105 2.78 -27.90 8.77
N THR A 106 2.51 -29.07 9.33
CA THR A 106 3.54 -30.08 9.68
C THR A 106 4.40 -30.48 8.47
N GLU A 107 3.80 -30.56 7.28
CA GLU A 107 4.55 -30.88 6.06
C GLU A 107 5.40 -29.68 5.61
N ILE A 108 4.82 -28.47 5.63
CA ILE A 108 5.54 -27.22 5.30
C ILE A 108 6.78 -27.06 6.20
N ASP A 109 6.63 -27.25 7.50
CA ASP A 109 7.70 -27.13 8.49
C ASP A 109 8.84 -28.14 8.25
N SER A 110 8.53 -29.24 7.57
CA SER A 110 9.50 -30.30 7.27
C SER A 110 10.25 -30.10 5.94
N PHE A 111 9.81 -29.21 5.03
CA PHE A 111 10.36 -29.07 3.68
C PHE A 111 11.87 -28.83 3.67
N TYR A 112 12.35 -27.91 4.48
CA TYR A 112 13.79 -27.63 4.58
C TYR A 112 14.59 -28.86 5.01
N ARG A 113 14.08 -29.67 5.93
CA ARG A 113 14.74 -30.89 6.37
C ARG A 113 14.72 -31.96 5.29
N GLN A 114 13.59 -32.15 4.60
CA GLN A 114 13.49 -33.10 3.49
C GLN A 114 14.48 -32.73 2.37
N GLU A 115 14.55 -31.47 1.98
CA GLU A 115 15.52 -30.97 0.98
C GLU A 115 16.96 -31.25 1.44
N LYS A 116 17.31 -30.86 2.66
CA LYS A 116 18.67 -31.09 3.22
C LYS A 116 19.06 -32.55 3.19
N GLU A 117 18.17 -33.45 3.59
CA GLU A 117 18.42 -34.88 3.56
C GLU A 117 18.56 -35.42 2.13
N ALA A 118 17.73 -34.92 1.20
CA ALA A 118 17.76 -35.31 -0.21
C ALA A 118 19.07 -34.89 -0.89
N LEU A 119 19.51 -33.65 -0.70
CA LEU A 119 20.77 -33.14 -1.24
C LEU A 119 21.99 -33.85 -0.61
N ALA A 120 21.95 -34.12 0.68
CA ALA A 120 23.02 -34.87 1.34
C ALA A 120 23.17 -36.30 0.76
N TRP A 121 22.04 -36.99 0.52
CA TRP A 121 22.08 -38.33 -0.08
C TRP A 121 22.50 -38.30 -1.55
N GLN A 122 22.12 -37.24 -2.30
CA GLN A 122 22.58 -37.08 -3.67
C GLN A 122 24.12 -36.93 -3.75
N ALA A 123 24.70 -36.22 -2.78
CA ALA A 123 26.16 -36.05 -2.70
C ALA A 123 26.89 -37.29 -2.16
N ASP A 124 26.31 -37.98 -1.20
CA ASP A 124 26.83 -39.22 -0.58
C ASP A 124 25.68 -40.17 -0.26
N HIS A 125 25.61 -41.26 -1.00
CA HIS A 125 24.57 -42.29 -0.83
C HIS A 125 24.62 -43.01 0.58
N ASN A 126 25.67 -42.77 1.36
CA ASN A 126 25.78 -43.24 2.74
C ASN A 126 25.24 -42.23 3.77
N ALA A 127 24.83 -41.01 3.32
CA ALA A 127 24.31 -39.98 4.21
C ALA A 127 23.08 -40.47 5.00
N GLU A 128 22.99 -40.06 6.27
CA GLU A 128 21.84 -40.35 7.11
C GLU A 128 20.63 -39.49 6.67
N THR A 129 19.54 -40.18 6.35
CA THR A 129 18.29 -39.56 5.87
C THR A 129 17.05 -40.11 6.59
N PRO A 130 16.99 -39.99 7.92
CA PRO A 130 15.99 -40.68 8.73
C PRO A 130 14.55 -40.27 8.37
N MET A 131 14.32 -39.00 8.08
CA MET A 131 12.99 -38.50 7.72
C MET A 131 12.54 -39.05 6.36
N LEU A 132 13.38 -38.97 5.33
CA LEU A 132 13.02 -39.42 3.99
C LEU A 132 12.87 -40.97 3.96
N LYS A 133 13.71 -41.72 4.68
CA LYS A 133 13.57 -43.18 4.81
C LYS A 133 12.23 -43.55 5.44
N GLN A 134 11.81 -42.83 6.49
CA GLN A 134 10.52 -43.10 7.14
C GLN A 134 9.34 -42.76 6.24
N ILE A 135 9.42 -41.64 5.51
CA ILE A 135 8.37 -41.25 4.54
C ILE A 135 8.27 -42.28 3.42
N ALA A 136 9.38 -42.71 2.83
CA ALA A 136 9.41 -43.71 1.78
C ALA A 136 8.79 -45.02 2.21
N LEU A 137 9.18 -45.51 3.41
CA LEU A 137 8.68 -46.74 4.02
C LEU A 137 7.16 -46.73 4.18
N LEU A 138 6.62 -45.66 4.82
CA LEU A 138 5.19 -45.57 5.11
C LEU A 138 4.33 -45.34 3.86
N ARG A 139 4.88 -44.66 2.84
CA ARG A 139 4.21 -44.47 1.56
C ARG A 139 4.32 -45.64 0.60
N GLY A 140 5.19 -46.63 0.89
CA GLY A 140 5.47 -47.75 -0.01
C GLY A 140 6.08 -47.29 -1.35
N VAL A 141 6.90 -46.22 -1.36
CA VAL A 141 7.55 -45.74 -2.57
C VAL A 141 9.06 -46.02 -2.54
N PRO A 142 9.70 -46.24 -3.70
CA PRO A 142 11.16 -46.39 -3.76
C PRO A 142 11.83 -45.11 -3.22
N PHE A 143 12.85 -45.32 -2.40
CA PHE A 143 13.53 -44.23 -1.71
C PHE A 143 14.18 -43.23 -2.69
N GLU A 144 14.85 -43.71 -3.71
CA GLU A 144 15.50 -42.91 -4.75
C GLU A 144 14.50 -42.03 -5.52
N ILE A 145 13.32 -42.58 -5.80
CA ILE A 145 12.24 -41.85 -6.45
C ILE A 145 11.72 -40.70 -5.56
N LEU A 146 11.62 -40.96 -4.23
CA LEU A 146 11.22 -39.91 -3.29
C LEU A 146 12.28 -38.80 -3.23
N VAL A 147 13.57 -39.14 -3.12
CA VAL A 147 14.67 -38.18 -3.09
C VAL A 147 14.64 -37.27 -4.34
N GLN A 148 14.56 -37.89 -5.52
CA GLN A 148 14.51 -37.16 -6.76
C GLN A 148 13.31 -36.16 -6.81
N LYS A 149 12.13 -36.61 -6.39
CA LYS A 149 10.94 -35.73 -6.33
C LYS A 149 11.07 -34.61 -5.32
N VAL A 150 11.73 -34.83 -4.21
CA VAL A 150 11.99 -33.77 -3.21
C VAL A 150 12.91 -32.71 -3.81
N ILE A 151 13.98 -33.11 -4.49
CA ILE A 151 14.93 -32.18 -5.13
C ILE A 151 14.22 -31.37 -6.21
N GLU A 152 13.51 -32.03 -7.15
CA GLU A 152 12.77 -31.36 -8.23
C GLU A 152 11.77 -30.31 -7.69
N LYS A 153 11.03 -30.68 -6.64
CA LYS A 153 10.07 -29.75 -5.99
C LYS A 153 10.77 -28.59 -5.29
N SER A 154 11.88 -28.85 -4.58
CA SER A 154 12.60 -27.78 -3.88
C SER A 154 13.22 -26.78 -4.86
N GLU A 155 13.80 -27.25 -5.97
CA GLU A 155 14.33 -26.40 -7.04
C GLU A 155 13.24 -25.54 -7.68
N MET A 156 12.07 -26.14 -8.00
CA MET A 156 10.94 -25.39 -8.55
C MET A 156 10.45 -24.33 -7.56
N PHE A 157 10.30 -24.69 -6.28
CA PHE A 157 9.90 -23.76 -5.24
C PHE A 157 10.89 -22.61 -5.09
N ALA A 158 12.20 -22.92 -5.09
CA ALA A 158 13.26 -21.90 -5.01
C ALA A 158 13.22 -20.94 -6.19
N MET A 159 12.98 -21.41 -7.42
CA MET A 159 12.84 -20.55 -8.60
C MET A 159 11.64 -19.61 -8.46
N VAL A 160 10.47 -20.10 -8.04
CA VAL A 160 9.27 -19.28 -7.89
C VAL A 160 9.44 -18.26 -6.77
N ILE A 161 10.01 -18.66 -5.62
CA ILE A 161 10.28 -17.73 -4.52
C ILE A 161 11.31 -16.67 -4.95
N GLY A 162 12.35 -17.07 -5.68
CA GLY A 162 13.33 -16.13 -6.24
C GLY A 162 12.67 -15.09 -7.16
N ALA A 163 11.76 -15.52 -8.02
CA ALA A 163 11.00 -14.61 -8.88
C ALA A 163 10.11 -13.63 -8.07
N ILE A 164 9.44 -14.13 -7.04
CA ILE A 164 8.64 -13.27 -6.13
C ILE A 164 9.52 -12.23 -5.45
N ILE A 165 10.65 -12.64 -4.89
CA ILE A 165 11.58 -11.73 -4.19
C ILE A 165 12.14 -10.69 -5.16
N GLY A 166 12.60 -11.11 -6.34
CA GLY A 166 13.15 -10.21 -7.35
C GLY A 166 12.13 -9.17 -7.82
N GLN A 167 10.90 -9.59 -8.11
CA GLN A 167 9.83 -8.67 -8.51
C GLN A 167 9.45 -7.71 -7.38
N ARG A 168 9.36 -8.21 -6.12
CA ARG A 168 9.11 -7.36 -4.96
C ARG A 168 10.17 -6.28 -4.81
N GLN A 169 11.44 -6.66 -4.87
CA GLN A 169 12.55 -5.70 -4.75
C GLN A 169 12.55 -4.66 -5.87
N GLN A 170 12.30 -5.07 -7.11
CA GLN A 170 12.19 -4.16 -8.24
C GLN A 170 11.06 -3.13 -8.05
N LEU A 171 9.90 -3.58 -7.58
CA LEU A 171 8.77 -2.69 -7.31
C LEU A 171 9.06 -1.74 -6.13
N GLU A 172 9.69 -2.24 -5.07
CA GLU A 172 10.11 -1.44 -3.91
C GLU A 172 11.10 -0.33 -4.30
N ASP A 173 12.11 -0.65 -5.10
CA ASP A 173 13.07 0.34 -5.61
C ASP A 173 12.37 1.44 -6.41
N ARG A 174 11.40 1.07 -7.26
CA ARG A 174 10.59 2.03 -8.02
C ARG A 174 9.72 2.89 -7.13
N ILE A 175 9.10 2.34 -6.08
CA ILE A 175 8.34 3.10 -5.09
C ILE A 175 9.25 4.12 -4.40
N LEU A 176 10.42 3.70 -3.93
CA LEU A 176 11.35 4.57 -3.22
C LEU A 176 11.86 5.71 -4.09
N THR A 177 12.11 5.47 -5.38
CA THR A 177 12.62 6.47 -6.33
C THR A 177 11.55 7.34 -6.97
N ALA A 178 10.26 6.99 -6.85
CA ALA A 178 9.15 7.77 -7.39
C ALA A 178 9.16 9.21 -6.84
N THR A 179 8.93 10.18 -7.70
CA THR A 179 8.90 11.61 -7.37
C THR A 179 7.52 12.24 -7.53
N LYS A 180 6.57 11.50 -8.14
CA LYS A 180 5.23 11.96 -8.45
C LYS A 180 4.17 10.93 -8.06
N PRO A 181 2.98 11.38 -7.63
CA PRO A 181 1.87 10.47 -7.29
C PRO A 181 1.44 9.55 -8.45
N GLU A 182 1.50 10.02 -9.70
CA GLU A 182 1.11 9.24 -10.87
C GLU A 182 2.02 8.02 -11.09
N GLU A 183 3.30 8.14 -10.73
CA GLU A 183 4.25 7.03 -10.76
C GLU A 183 3.86 5.96 -9.73
N LEU A 184 3.46 6.37 -8.53
CA LEU A 184 2.99 5.46 -7.49
C LEU A 184 1.68 4.76 -7.87
N GLU A 185 0.75 5.46 -8.51
CA GLU A 185 -0.50 4.85 -8.96
C GLU A 185 -0.25 3.78 -10.04
N THR A 186 0.70 4.03 -10.95
CA THR A 186 1.13 3.03 -11.93
C THR A 186 1.67 1.77 -11.25
N ILE A 187 2.58 1.95 -10.27
CA ILE A 187 3.17 0.83 -9.52
C ILE A 187 2.10 0.09 -8.70
N LYS A 188 1.17 0.82 -8.10
CA LYS A 188 0.04 0.24 -7.36
C LYS A 188 -0.79 -0.71 -8.23
N ASN A 189 -1.14 -0.29 -9.44
CA ASN A 189 -1.86 -1.14 -10.38
C ASN A 189 -1.07 -2.41 -10.73
N GLU A 190 0.26 -2.31 -10.89
CA GLU A 190 1.12 -3.47 -11.11
C GLU A 190 1.11 -4.42 -9.89
N VAL A 191 1.20 -3.88 -8.67
CA VAL A 191 1.12 -4.67 -7.43
C VAL A 191 -0.23 -5.40 -7.32
N GLU A 192 -1.34 -4.71 -7.57
CA GLU A 192 -2.69 -5.29 -7.49
C GLU A 192 -2.88 -6.43 -8.49
N THR A 193 -2.42 -6.25 -9.72
CA THR A 193 -2.58 -7.22 -10.81
C THR A 193 -1.50 -8.31 -10.83
N TRP A 194 -0.45 -8.19 -10.00
CA TRP A 194 0.64 -9.14 -9.96
C TRP A 194 0.16 -10.55 -9.62
N GLN A 195 0.50 -11.50 -10.48
CA GLN A 195 0.19 -12.91 -10.33
C GLN A 195 1.46 -13.73 -10.52
N LEU A 196 1.48 -14.91 -9.92
CA LEU A 196 2.55 -15.87 -10.18
C LEU A 196 2.49 -16.34 -11.63
N PRO A 197 3.65 -16.54 -12.28
CA PRO A 197 3.68 -17.24 -13.55
C PRO A 197 3.07 -18.64 -13.36
N ASN A 198 2.15 -19.01 -14.25
CA ASN A 198 1.51 -20.31 -14.17
C ASN A 198 2.57 -21.41 -14.39
N PRO A 199 2.86 -22.26 -13.40
CA PRO A 199 3.91 -23.28 -13.53
C PRO A 199 3.60 -24.37 -14.58
N ASN A 200 2.39 -24.36 -15.16
CA ASN A 200 1.93 -25.31 -16.18
C ASN A 200 2.11 -24.81 -17.62
N LEU A 201 2.87 -23.75 -17.88
CA LEU A 201 3.10 -23.18 -19.21
C LEU A 201 4.49 -23.49 -19.78
N SER A 202 5.09 -24.61 -19.43
CA SER A 202 6.28 -25.16 -20.10
C SER A 202 6.22 -26.67 -20.23
#